data_e5d2e693fb3d9da0007546bd46c5bb3e
#
_entry.id   e5d2e693fb3d9da0007546bd46c5bb3e
#
_cell.length_a   1.000
_cell.length_b   1.000
_cell.length_c   1.000
_cell.angle_alpha   90.00
_cell.angle_beta   90.00
_cell.angle_gamma   90.00
#
_symmetry.space_group_name_H-M   'P 1'
#
loop_
_entity.id
_entity.type
_entity.pdbx_description
1 polymer ?
#
loop_
_entity_poly.entity_id
_entity_poly.type
_entity_poly.pdbx_seq_one_letter_code
_entity_poly.pdbx_strand_id
1 'polypeptide(L)'
;PDVGGRTPGSAPPDSAHIVEEGVLINNFKLVDRGIYRENEMRALLTGAKYPARNPDQNIADLWAQLAANEKGVRELHKMVGQYGLDTVMAYMGHVQDNAEESVRRVIDRLDSGSFTYPMDNGQQVQVAISIDRSDRSAVVDFSGTSPQSANNFNAPAAVCRAAVLYVFRTLVAEDIPMNEGCLKPVNIILPENCMLNAQYP
;
A
#
# COMPACT_ATOMS: atom_id res chain seq x y z
N PRO A 1 15.03 -0.20 5.54
CA PRO A 1 16.05 0.29 6.46
C PRO A 1 15.55 0.23 7.91
N ASP A 2 16.48 0.16 8.88
CA ASP A 2 16.17 0.21 10.29
C ASP A 2 15.86 1.67 10.68
N VAL A 3 14.64 1.93 11.12
CA VAL A 3 14.20 3.26 11.55
C VAL A 3 14.08 3.36 13.09
N GLY A 4 14.84 2.55 13.82
CA GLY A 4 14.77 2.46 15.27
C GLY A 4 13.83 1.35 15.73
N GLY A 5 13.19 1.57 16.88
CA GLY A 5 12.37 0.54 17.49
C GLY A 5 13.13 -0.28 18.54
N ARG A 6 12.36 -1.08 19.32
CA ARG A 6 12.90 -1.87 20.43
C ARG A 6 13.88 -2.96 19.96
N THR A 7 13.63 -3.54 18.81
CA THR A 7 14.49 -4.57 18.20
C THR A 7 15.11 -4.10 16.90
N PRO A 8 16.31 -4.58 16.52
CA PRO A 8 16.87 -4.33 15.21
C PRO A 8 15.93 -4.79 14.08
N GLY A 9 15.83 -3.98 13.01
CA GLY A 9 14.93 -4.25 11.89
C GLY A 9 13.54 -3.63 12.02
N SER A 10 13.24 -2.94 13.11
CA SER A 10 12.01 -2.16 13.32
C SER A 10 10.70 -2.95 13.19
N ALA A 11 10.69 -4.21 13.59
CA ALA A 11 9.48 -5.05 13.55
C ALA A 11 9.51 -6.08 14.69
N PRO A 12 9.42 -5.67 15.97
CA PRO A 12 9.32 -6.61 17.08
C PRO A 12 8.00 -7.38 16.99
N PRO A 13 8.01 -8.70 17.21
CA PRO A 13 6.82 -9.53 17.01
C PRO A 13 5.72 -9.35 18.06
N ASP A 14 6.02 -8.62 19.13
CA ASP A 14 5.16 -8.44 20.31
C ASP A 14 4.95 -6.98 20.70
N SER A 15 5.17 -6.03 19.76
CA SER A 15 4.93 -4.62 20.06
C SER A 15 3.43 -4.34 20.25
N ALA A 16 3.14 -3.51 21.25
CA ALA A 16 1.80 -3.03 21.54
C ALA A 16 1.63 -1.53 21.23
N HIS A 17 2.74 -0.83 21.04
CA HIS A 17 2.77 0.59 20.73
C HIS A 17 3.72 0.89 19.57
N ILE A 18 3.31 1.80 18.70
CA ILE A 18 4.06 2.17 17.49
C ILE A 18 5.48 2.67 17.79
N VAL A 19 5.70 3.31 18.94
CA VAL A 19 7.04 3.77 19.37
C VAL A 19 8.02 2.63 19.60
N GLU A 20 7.52 1.39 19.79
CA GLU A 20 8.35 0.19 19.93
C GLU A 20 8.81 -0.34 18.58
N GLU A 21 8.12 0.01 17.49
CA GLU A 21 8.42 -0.43 16.14
C GLU A 21 9.39 0.49 15.41
N GLY A 22 9.43 1.77 15.75
CA GLY A 22 10.36 2.71 15.15
C GLY A 22 10.03 4.16 15.43
N VAL A 23 10.78 5.04 14.78
CA VAL A 23 10.57 6.49 14.86
C VAL A 23 9.31 6.85 14.07
N LEU A 24 8.33 7.45 14.73
CA LEU A 24 7.13 7.96 14.08
C LEU A 24 7.42 9.30 13.39
N ILE A 25 7.22 9.34 12.08
CA ILE A 25 7.35 10.55 11.27
C ILE A 25 5.95 10.97 10.82
N ASN A 26 5.41 12.01 11.43
CA ASN A 26 4.07 12.50 11.11
C ASN A 26 4.13 13.68 10.14
N ASN A 27 3.82 13.42 8.86
CA ASN A 27 3.68 14.43 7.79
C ASN A 27 4.84 15.46 7.72
N PHE A 28 6.08 15.01 7.98
CA PHE A 28 7.24 15.89 7.93
C PHE A 28 7.56 16.29 6.49
N LYS A 29 7.60 17.59 6.23
CA LYS A 29 8.08 18.11 4.95
C LYS A 29 9.60 17.99 4.86
N LEU A 30 10.07 16.95 4.19
CA LEU A 30 11.51 16.70 4.01
C LEU A 30 12.17 17.76 3.14
N VAL A 31 11.46 18.23 2.11
CA VAL A 31 11.86 19.39 1.30
C VAL A 31 10.79 20.46 1.45
N ASP A 32 11.16 21.66 1.87
CA ASP A 32 10.28 22.79 1.93
C ASP A 32 10.86 23.95 1.08
N ARG A 33 10.07 24.40 0.09
CA ARG A 33 10.46 25.46 -0.86
C ARG A 33 11.84 25.26 -1.50
N GLY A 34 12.15 24.01 -1.86
CA GLY A 34 13.41 23.64 -2.48
C GLY A 34 14.58 23.42 -1.50
N ILE A 35 14.36 23.60 -0.20
CA ILE A 35 15.38 23.39 0.84
C ILE A 35 15.19 22.01 1.46
N TYR A 36 16.22 21.18 1.37
CA TYR A 36 16.27 19.88 2.04
C TYR A 36 16.55 20.06 3.54
N ARG A 37 15.66 19.53 4.37
CA ARG A 37 15.70 19.71 5.83
C ARG A 37 16.36 18.53 6.52
N GLU A 38 17.60 18.26 6.14
CA GLU A 38 18.35 17.10 6.64
C GLU A 38 18.56 17.13 8.16
N ASN A 39 18.94 18.26 8.71
CA ASN A 39 19.25 18.37 10.13
C ASN A 39 18.02 18.08 11.00
N GLU A 40 16.85 18.58 10.61
CA GLU A 40 15.61 18.33 11.33
C GLU A 40 15.16 16.87 11.18
N MET A 41 15.32 16.27 10.00
CA MET A 41 15.03 14.85 9.80
C MET A 41 15.97 13.99 10.63
N ARG A 42 17.26 14.31 10.64
CA ARG A 42 18.25 13.62 11.46
C ARG A 42 17.92 13.74 12.95
N ALA A 43 17.50 14.90 13.41
CA ALA A 43 17.05 15.10 14.80
C ALA A 43 15.83 14.23 15.14
N LEU A 44 14.86 14.09 14.22
CA LEU A 44 13.72 13.18 14.41
C LEU A 44 14.18 11.71 14.52
N LEU A 45 15.06 11.26 13.61
CA LEU A 45 15.54 9.88 13.59
C LEU A 45 16.33 9.51 14.86
N THR A 46 17.06 10.47 15.45
CA THR A 46 17.92 10.24 16.61
C THR A 46 17.30 10.63 17.95
N GLY A 47 16.22 11.42 17.95
CA GLY A 47 15.59 11.96 19.16
C GLY A 47 14.49 11.10 19.77
N ALA A 48 14.13 9.97 19.18
CA ALA A 48 13.09 9.09 19.67
C ALA A 48 13.54 8.23 20.87
N LYS A 49 12.57 7.65 21.60
CA LYS A 49 12.85 6.72 22.71
C LYS A 49 13.70 5.51 22.26
N TYR A 50 13.44 5.02 21.08
CA TYR A 50 14.20 3.96 20.41
C TYR A 50 14.69 4.51 19.05
N PRO A 51 15.83 5.22 19.02
CA PRO A 51 16.28 5.94 17.83
C PRO A 51 16.72 5.02 16.70
N ALA A 52 16.79 5.57 15.50
CA ALA A 52 17.40 4.88 14.36
C ALA A 52 18.87 4.57 14.66
N ARG A 53 19.30 3.35 14.35
CA ARG A 53 20.66 2.86 14.65
C ARG A 53 21.69 3.32 13.63
N ASN A 54 21.24 3.54 12.39
CA ASN A 54 22.07 4.04 11.31
C ASN A 54 21.36 5.20 10.57
N PRO A 55 21.32 6.40 11.17
CA PRO A 55 20.68 7.56 10.58
C PRO A 55 21.31 8.00 9.25
N ASP A 56 22.59 7.72 9.03
CA ASP A 56 23.26 8.04 7.76
C ASP A 56 22.69 7.23 6.60
N GLN A 57 22.41 5.94 6.82
CA GLN A 57 21.73 5.10 5.84
C GLN A 57 20.30 5.60 5.57
N ASN A 58 19.55 5.96 6.61
CA ASN A 58 18.21 6.50 6.45
C ASN A 58 18.20 7.78 5.62
N ILE A 59 19.13 8.69 5.87
CA ILE A 59 19.28 9.92 5.10
C ILE A 59 19.65 9.62 3.63
N ALA A 60 20.56 8.67 3.40
CA ALA A 60 20.92 8.26 2.03
C ALA A 60 19.71 7.66 1.28
N ASP A 61 18.90 6.83 1.94
CA ASP A 61 17.68 6.26 1.35
C ASP A 61 16.64 7.35 1.03
N LEU A 62 16.49 8.35 1.90
CA LEU A 62 15.61 9.51 1.65
C LEU A 62 16.10 10.35 0.45
N TRP A 63 17.41 10.55 0.31
CA TRP A 63 17.98 11.19 -0.87
C TRP A 63 17.70 10.42 -2.16
N ALA A 64 17.81 9.10 -2.12
CA ALA A 64 17.48 8.26 -3.27
C ALA A 64 16.00 8.37 -3.67
N GLN A 65 15.10 8.44 -2.68
CA GLN A 65 13.66 8.66 -2.92
C GLN A 65 13.39 10.05 -3.54
N LEU A 66 14.05 11.11 -3.05
CA LEU A 66 13.95 12.45 -3.63
C LEU A 66 14.45 12.48 -5.08
N ALA A 67 15.58 11.83 -5.35
CA ALA A 67 16.12 11.74 -6.70
C ALA A 67 15.18 10.98 -7.66
N ALA A 68 14.55 9.91 -7.19
CA ALA A 68 13.57 9.15 -7.96
C ALA A 68 12.32 10.01 -8.28
N ASN A 69 11.78 10.74 -7.28
CA ASN A 69 10.66 11.64 -7.47
C ASN A 69 10.98 12.75 -8.48
N GLU A 70 12.14 13.39 -8.35
CA GLU A 70 12.57 14.45 -9.27
C GLU A 70 12.76 13.90 -10.70
N LYS A 71 13.27 12.69 -10.85
CA LYS A 71 13.37 12.02 -12.14
C LYS A 71 11.98 11.80 -12.75
N GLY A 72 11.02 11.30 -11.96
CA GLY A 72 9.64 11.09 -12.38
C GLY A 72 8.98 12.37 -12.86
N VAL A 73 9.09 13.45 -12.10
CA VAL A 73 8.57 14.78 -12.46
C VAL A 73 9.14 15.27 -13.79
N ARG A 74 10.47 15.16 -13.96
CA ARG A 74 11.13 15.57 -15.22
C ARG A 74 10.67 14.77 -16.43
N GLU A 75 10.53 13.45 -16.31
CA GLU A 75 10.06 12.61 -17.43
C GLU A 75 8.60 12.91 -17.78
N LEU A 76 7.72 13.15 -16.78
CA LEU A 76 6.36 13.59 -17.05
C LEU A 76 6.30 14.94 -17.76
N HIS A 77 7.07 15.92 -17.32
CA HIS A 77 7.16 17.22 -17.99
C HIS A 77 7.67 17.09 -19.43
N LYS A 78 8.64 16.20 -19.67
CA LYS A 78 9.15 15.91 -21.02
C LYS A 78 8.05 15.33 -21.90
N MET A 79 7.27 14.37 -21.40
CA MET A 79 6.13 13.79 -22.13
C MET A 79 5.07 14.86 -22.44
N VAL A 80 4.73 15.70 -21.47
CA VAL A 80 3.78 16.79 -21.66
C VAL A 80 4.29 17.81 -22.70
N GLY A 81 5.59 18.13 -22.66
CA GLY A 81 6.23 19.01 -23.65
C GLY A 81 6.24 18.42 -25.07
N GLN A 82 6.31 17.11 -25.20
CA GLN A 82 6.35 16.41 -26.48
C GLN A 82 4.96 16.18 -27.08
N TYR A 83 3.98 15.81 -26.27
CA TYR A 83 2.66 15.32 -26.72
C TYR A 83 1.49 16.24 -26.34
N GLY A 84 1.71 17.23 -25.48
CA GLY A 84 0.68 18.05 -24.89
C GLY A 84 0.01 17.40 -23.67
N LEU A 85 -0.46 18.26 -22.75
CA LEU A 85 -1.08 17.81 -21.48
C LEU A 85 -2.32 16.95 -21.72
N ASP A 86 -3.22 17.37 -22.61
CA ASP A 86 -4.49 16.68 -22.87
C ASP A 86 -4.24 15.26 -23.40
N THR A 87 -3.26 15.09 -24.29
CA THR A 87 -2.88 13.77 -24.81
C THR A 87 -2.33 12.88 -23.70
N VAL A 88 -1.40 13.40 -22.87
CA VAL A 88 -0.82 12.63 -21.77
C VAL A 88 -1.90 12.19 -20.78
N MET A 89 -2.80 13.08 -20.41
CA MET A 89 -3.92 12.78 -19.50
C MET A 89 -4.88 11.74 -20.09
N ALA A 90 -5.21 11.85 -21.39
CA ALA A 90 -6.05 10.86 -22.07
C ALA A 90 -5.40 9.46 -22.03
N TYR A 91 -4.12 9.35 -22.35
CA TYR A 91 -3.41 8.06 -22.32
C TYR A 91 -3.26 7.48 -20.91
N MET A 92 -3.10 8.32 -19.87
CA MET A 92 -3.16 7.85 -18.48
C MET A 92 -4.52 7.20 -18.17
N GLY A 93 -5.62 7.77 -18.67
CA GLY A 93 -6.96 7.17 -18.60
C GLY A 93 -7.02 5.84 -19.36
N HIS A 94 -6.59 5.81 -20.60
CA HIS A 94 -6.64 4.61 -21.44
C HIS A 94 -5.84 3.43 -20.86
N VAL A 95 -4.70 3.70 -20.21
CA VAL A 95 -3.92 2.66 -19.50
C VAL A 95 -4.71 2.06 -18.34
N GLN A 96 -5.47 2.87 -17.61
CA GLN A 96 -6.35 2.38 -16.54
C GLN A 96 -7.55 1.60 -17.11
N ASP A 97 -8.17 2.09 -18.17
CA ASP A 97 -9.32 1.43 -18.80
C ASP A 97 -8.93 0.06 -19.40
N ASN A 98 -7.73 -0.03 -19.98
CA ASN A 98 -7.18 -1.31 -20.45
C ASN A 98 -6.95 -2.30 -19.29
N ALA A 99 -6.43 -1.82 -18.17
CA ALA A 99 -6.23 -2.65 -16.97
C ALA A 99 -7.58 -3.10 -16.37
N GLU A 100 -8.58 -2.22 -16.31
CA GLU A 100 -9.94 -2.53 -15.89
C GLU A 100 -10.55 -3.63 -16.75
N GLU A 101 -10.53 -3.47 -18.09
CA GLU A 101 -11.11 -4.45 -19.01
C GLU A 101 -10.40 -5.80 -18.91
N SER A 102 -9.09 -5.82 -18.73
CA SER A 102 -8.34 -7.07 -18.54
C SER A 102 -8.75 -7.80 -17.24
N VAL A 103 -9.01 -7.08 -16.16
CA VAL A 103 -9.53 -7.67 -14.92
C VAL A 103 -10.99 -8.12 -15.08
N ARG A 104 -11.84 -7.38 -15.79
CA ARG A 104 -13.22 -7.81 -16.09
C ARG A 104 -13.25 -9.14 -16.84
N ARG A 105 -12.33 -9.38 -17.78
CA ARG A 105 -12.18 -10.68 -18.47
C ARG A 105 -11.78 -11.82 -17.53
N VAL A 106 -11.00 -11.52 -16.50
CA VAL A 106 -10.69 -12.50 -15.45
C VAL A 106 -11.94 -12.81 -14.63
N ILE A 107 -12.67 -11.77 -14.20
CA ILE A 107 -13.90 -11.90 -13.41
C ILE A 107 -14.94 -12.77 -14.15
N ASP A 108 -15.06 -12.66 -15.47
CA ASP A 108 -15.95 -13.50 -16.28
C ASP A 108 -15.69 -15.02 -16.13
N ARG A 109 -14.48 -15.40 -15.71
CA ARG A 109 -14.04 -16.81 -15.56
C ARG A 109 -14.00 -17.27 -14.12
N LEU A 110 -14.21 -16.36 -13.16
CA LEU A 110 -14.21 -16.68 -11.74
C LEU A 110 -15.62 -17.10 -11.29
N ASP A 111 -15.66 -17.93 -10.27
CA ASP A 111 -16.87 -18.27 -9.55
C ASP A 111 -16.87 -17.63 -8.16
N SER A 112 -18.08 -17.39 -7.63
CA SER A 112 -18.25 -16.95 -6.25
C SER A 112 -17.82 -18.03 -5.28
N GLY A 113 -17.22 -17.65 -4.16
CA GLY A 113 -16.76 -18.60 -3.16
C GLY A 113 -16.30 -17.91 -1.88
N SER A 114 -15.98 -18.69 -0.88
CA SER A 114 -15.47 -18.17 0.38
C SER A 114 -14.37 -19.07 0.93
N PHE A 115 -13.50 -18.48 1.71
CA PHE A 115 -12.42 -19.18 2.38
C PHE A 115 -12.14 -18.57 3.75
N THR A 116 -11.80 -19.42 4.71
CA THR A 116 -11.37 -19.02 6.05
C THR A 116 -9.99 -19.60 6.31
N TYR A 117 -9.05 -18.74 6.61
CA TYR A 117 -7.68 -19.11 6.96
C TYR A 117 -7.48 -18.95 8.48
N PRO A 118 -7.33 -20.05 9.23
CA PRO A 118 -7.00 -19.99 10.65
C PRO A 118 -5.51 -19.66 10.81
N MET A 119 -5.20 -18.80 11.77
CA MET A 119 -3.83 -18.44 12.15
C MET A 119 -3.43 -19.15 13.44
N ASP A 120 -2.12 -19.32 13.67
CA ASP A 120 -1.57 -20.05 14.83
C ASP A 120 -1.94 -19.42 16.18
N ASN A 121 -2.23 -18.13 16.20
CA ASN A 121 -2.66 -17.39 17.40
C ASN A 121 -4.16 -17.48 17.69
N GLY A 122 -4.89 -18.33 16.96
CA GLY A 122 -6.35 -18.53 17.12
C GLY A 122 -7.20 -17.47 16.40
N GLN A 123 -6.61 -16.49 15.74
CA GLN A 123 -7.31 -15.56 14.86
C GLN A 123 -7.59 -16.21 13.50
N GLN A 124 -8.43 -15.56 12.70
CA GLN A 124 -8.71 -15.99 11.33
C GLN A 124 -8.85 -14.83 10.37
N VAL A 125 -8.46 -15.05 9.12
CA VAL A 125 -8.82 -14.20 8.00
C VAL A 125 -9.93 -14.91 7.23
N GLN A 126 -11.06 -14.24 7.04
CA GLN A 126 -12.17 -14.72 6.23
C GLN A 126 -12.32 -13.85 5.01
N VAL A 127 -12.53 -14.47 3.85
CA VAL A 127 -12.82 -13.78 2.60
C VAL A 127 -13.99 -14.46 1.90
N ALA A 128 -14.92 -13.67 1.41
CA ALA A 128 -15.98 -14.11 0.50
C ALA A 128 -15.90 -13.30 -0.78
N ILE A 129 -15.90 -13.97 -1.91
CA ILE A 129 -15.89 -13.34 -3.23
C ILE A 129 -17.25 -13.59 -3.89
N SER A 130 -17.93 -12.52 -4.26
CA SER A 130 -19.18 -12.57 -5.00
C SER A 130 -18.96 -11.97 -6.38
N ILE A 131 -19.36 -12.70 -7.42
CA ILE A 131 -19.21 -12.31 -8.83
C ILE A 131 -20.55 -11.86 -9.37
N ASP A 132 -20.60 -10.63 -9.90
CA ASP A 132 -21.70 -10.15 -10.71
C ASP A 132 -21.31 -10.25 -12.20
N ARG A 133 -21.88 -11.24 -12.90
CA ARG A 133 -21.61 -11.47 -14.32
C ARG A 133 -22.27 -10.44 -15.22
N SER A 134 -23.34 -9.78 -14.75
CA SER A 134 -24.06 -8.76 -15.55
C SER A 134 -23.27 -7.47 -15.68
N ASP A 135 -22.56 -7.08 -14.59
CA ASP A 135 -21.69 -5.91 -14.51
C ASP A 135 -20.22 -6.25 -14.68
N ARG A 136 -19.90 -7.55 -14.72
CA ARG A 136 -18.52 -8.05 -14.78
C ARG A 136 -17.65 -7.47 -13.64
N SER A 137 -18.22 -7.50 -12.44
CA SER A 137 -17.60 -6.97 -11.22
C SER A 137 -17.52 -8.02 -10.13
N ALA A 138 -16.68 -7.77 -9.15
CA ALA A 138 -16.51 -8.63 -7.98
C ALA A 138 -16.60 -7.83 -6.68
N VAL A 139 -17.21 -8.44 -5.68
CA VAL A 139 -17.11 -7.98 -4.29
C VAL A 139 -16.20 -8.92 -3.55
N VAL A 140 -15.16 -8.39 -2.91
CA VAL A 140 -14.24 -9.12 -2.03
C VAL A 140 -14.53 -8.67 -0.61
N ASP A 141 -15.25 -9.50 0.13
CA ASP A 141 -15.74 -9.19 1.47
C ASP A 141 -14.93 -9.92 2.54
N PHE A 142 -14.30 -9.17 3.43
CA PHE A 142 -13.53 -9.67 4.56
C PHE A 142 -14.32 -9.68 5.88
N SER A 143 -15.65 -9.54 5.82
CA SER A 143 -16.53 -9.71 6.99
C SER A 143 -16.35 -11.10 7.60
N GLY A 144 -16.24 -11.17 8.93
CA GLY A 144 -15.91 -12.41 9.63
C GLY A 144 -14.42 -12.62 9.90
N THR A 145 -13.55 -11.77 9.37
CA THR A 145 -12.16 -11.69 9.83
C THR A 145 -12.11 -11.26 11.29
N SER A 146 -11.18 -11.83 12.05
CA SER A 146 -11.01 -11.57 13.48
C SER A 146 -10.87 -10.08 13.80
N PRO A 147 -11.31 -9.65 14.99
CA PRO A 147 -11.08 -8.27 15.46
C PRO A 147 -9.60 -7.91 15.52
N GLN A 148 -9.32 -6.62 15.55
CA GLN A 148 -7.98 -6.07 15.76
C GLN A 148 -7.31 -6.70 16.98
N SER A 149 -6.08 -7.15 16.81
CA SER A 149 -5.22 -7.65 17.91
C SER A 149 -4.71 -6.50 18.79
N ALA A 150 -4.44 -6.81 20.05
CA ALA A 150 -3.75 -5.89 20.97
C ALA A 150 -2.23 -5.81 20.73
N ASN A 151 -1.72 -6.51 19.72
CA ASN A 151 -0.31 -6.51 19.30
C ASN A 151 -0.22 -6.11 17.82
N ASN A 152 0.97 -6.21 17.24
CA ASN A 152 1.24 -5.81 15.86
C ASN A 152 0.83 -6.84 14.78
N PHE A 153 0.12 -7.93 15.14
CA PHE A 153 -0.50 -8.83 14.16
C PHE A 153 -1.77 -8.23 13.58
N ASN A 154 -1.63 -7.04 12.99
CA ASN A 154 -2.66 -6.31 12.29
C ASN A 154 -2.10 -5.77 10.98
N ALA A 155 -2.97 -5.49 10.03
CA ALA A 155 -2.60 -4.85 8.79
C ALA A 155 -3.46 -3.59 8.57
N PRO A 156 -2.90 -2.52 8.02
CA PRO A 156 -3.71 -1.39 7.58
C PRO A 156 -4.48 -1.75 6.31
N ALA A 157 -5.64 -1.12 6.10
CA ALA A 157 -6.50 -1.34 4.93
C ALA A 157 -5.74 -1.24 3.59
N ALA A 158 -4.74 -0.36 3.51
CA ALA A 158 -3.92 -0.20 2.31
C ALA A 158 -3.16 -1.49 1.92
N VAL A 159 -2.66 -2.25 2.91
CA VAL A 159 -1.98 -3.53 2.66
C VAL A 159 -2.95 -4.57 2.13
N CYS A 160 -4.15 -4.65 2.71
CA CYS A 160 -5.18 -5.57 2.21
C CYS A 160 -5.60 -5.22 0.77
N ARG A 161 -5.83 -3.95 0.47
CA ARG A 161 -6.12 -3.48 -0.89
C ARG A 161 -4.99 -3.82 -1.87
N ALA A 162 -3.74 -3.62 -1.48
CA ALA A 162 -2.58 -3.98 -2.29
C ALA A 162 -2.49 -5.50 -2.55
N ALA A 163 -2.81 -6.32 -1.56
CA ALA A 163 -2.86 -7.77 -1.73
C ALA A 163 -3.96 -8.20 -2.71
N VAL A 164 -5.16 -7.64 -2.61
CA VAL A 164 -6.25 -7.88 -3.55
C VAL A 164 -5.87 -7.45 -4.97
N LEU A 165 -5.31 -6.24 -5.12
CA LEU A 165 -4.79 -5.74 -6.40
C LEU A 165 -3.78 -6.70 -7.01
N TYR A 166 -2.82 -7.16 -6.21
CA TYR A 166 -1.79 -8.10 -6.65
C TYR A 166 -2.39 -9.41 -7.15
N VAL A 167 -3.34 -9.99 -6.38
CA VAL A 167 -4.00 -11.25 -6.77
C VAL A 167 -4.73 -11.10 -8.10
N PHE A 168 -5.60 -10.09 -8.25
CA PHE A 168 -6.32 -9.89 -9.51
C PHE A 168 -5.37 -9.62 -10.67
N ARG A 169 -4.29 -8.85 -10.47
CA ARG A 169 -3.28 -8.60 -11.49
C ARG A 169 -2.56 -9.89 -11.92
N THR A 170 -2.24 -10.80 -10.99
CA THR A 170 -1.57 -12.07 -11.33
C THR A 170 -2.45 -13.03 -12.12
N LEU A 171 -3.78 -12.88 -12.02
CA LEU A 171 -4.73 -13.68 -12.81
C LEU A 171 -4.87 -13.19 -14.26
N VAL A 172 -4.42 -11.97 -14.55
CA VAL A 172 -4.39 -11.44 -15.92
C VAL A 172 -3.21 -12.04 -16.67
N ALA A 173 -3.47 -12.74 -17.77
CA ALA A 173 -2.45 -13.37 -18.58
C ALA A 173 -1.66 -12.38 -19.46
N GLU A 174 -2.22 -11.22 -19.71
CA GLU A 174 -1.64 -10.17 -20.55
C GLU A 174 -0.61 -9.34 -19.78
N ASP A 175 0.36 -8.79 -20.51
CA ASP A 175 1.33 -7.86 -19.92
C ASP A 175 0.72 -6.46 -19.82
N ILE A 176 0.08 -6.19 -18.68
CA ILE A 176 -0.47 -4.88 -18.34
C ILE A 176 0.28 -4.30 -17.12
N PRO A 177 0.49 -2.98 -17.04
CA PRO A 177 1.03 -2.37 -15.84
C PRO A 177 0.04 -2.49 -14.68
N MET A 178 0.56 -2.77 -13.48
CA MET A 178 -0.24 -2.72 -12.25
C MET A 178 -0.60 -1.27 -11.92
N ASN A 179 -1.89 -0.95 -11.95
CA ASN A 179 -2.42 0.37 -11.63
C ASN A 179 -3.84 0.28 -11.06
N GLU A 180 -4.40 1.40 -10.62
CA GLU A 180 -5.74 1.48 -10.03
C GLU A 180 -6.87 0.98 -10.94
N GLY A 181 -6.67 0.96 -12.25
CA GLY A 181 -7.63 0.37 -13.20
C GLY A 181 -7.95 -1.09 -12.88
N CYS A 182 -6.97 -1.84 -12.36
CA CYS A 182 -7.18 -3.23 -11.96
C CYS A 182 -8.22 -3.39 -10.82
N LEU A 183 -8.39 -2.37 -9.97
CA LEU A 183 -9.36 -2.40 -8.87
C LEU A 183 -10.71 -1.76 -9.19
N LYS A 184 -10.86 -1.06 -10.32
CA LYS A 184 -12.15 -0.43 -10.69
C LYS A 184 -13.33 -1.42 -10.68
N PRO A 185 -13.22 -2.67 -11.21
CA PRO A 185 -14.32 -3.63 -11.18
C PRO A 185 -14.38 -4.44 -9.87
N VAL A 186 -13.58 -4.11 -8.86
CA VAL A 186 -13.48 -4.87 -7.61
C VAL A 186 -13.83 -3.98 -6.42
N ASN A 187 -14.95 -4.29 -5.75
CA ASN A 187 -15.32 -3.64 -4.52
C ASN A 187 -14.78 -4.43 -3.32
N ILE A 188 -14.02 -3.78 -2.44
CA ILE A 188 -13.42 -4.42 -1.27
C ILE A 188 -14.13 -3.94 -0.01
N ILE A 189 -14.74 -4.87 0.72
CA ILE A 189 -15.40 -4.64 2.00
C ILE A 189 -14.45 -5.05 3.12
N LEU A 190 -14.02 -4.08 3.92
CA LEU A 190 -13.16 -4.26 5.08
C LEU A 190 -13.89 -3.72 6.31
N PRO A 191 -14.30 -4.57 7.26
CA PRO A 191 -14.90 -4.12 8.50
C PRO A 191 -13.97 -3.21 9.28
N GLU A 192 -14.51 -2.20 9.94
CA GLU A 192 -13.76 -1.38 10.88
C GLU A 192 -13.31 -2.21 12.08
N ASN A 193 -12.14 -1.89 12.63
CA ASN A 193 -11.58 -2.56 13.80
C ASN A 193 -11.35 -4.07 13.64
N CYS A 194 -11.23 -4.56 12.41
CA CYS A 194 -10.73 -5.91 12.16
C CYS A 194 -9.21 -5.90 11.95
N MET A 195 -8.58 -7.07 12.07
CA MET A 195 -7.12 -7.19 11.93
C MET A 195 -6.56 -6.78 10.55
N LEU A 196 -7.41 -6.64 9.53
CA LEU A 196 -7.04 -6.16 8.18
C LEU A 196 -7.41 -4.68 7.93
N ASN A 197 -7.98 -4.02 8.93
CA ASN A 197 -8.34 -2.61 8.92
C ASN A 197 -8.22 -2.05 10.35
N ALA A 198 -7.05 -2.23 10.92
CA ALA A 198 -6.76 -1.81 12.28
C ALA A 198 -6.80 -0.28 12.39
N GLN A 199 -7.38 0.19 13.47
CA GLN A 199 -7.32 1.60 13.86
C GLN A 199 -5.96 1.90 14.48
N TYR A 200 -5.57 3.16 14.43
CA TYR A 200 -4.34 3.63 15.04
C TYR A 200 -4.38 3.36 16.55
N PRO A 201 -3.33 2.78 17.15
CA PRO A 201 -3.25 2.49 18.58
C PRO A 201 -3.11 3.76 19.43
#